data_65edbe8932c74f6231c1d6f6d3221b48
#
_entry.id   65edbe8932c74f6231c1d6f6d3221b48
#
_cell.length_a   1.000
_cell.length_b   1.000
_cell.length_c   1.000
_cell.angle_alpha   90.00
_cell.angle_beta   90.00
_cell.angle_gamma   90.00
#
_symmetry.space_group_name_H-M   'P 1'
#
loop_
_entity.id
_entity.type
_entity.pdbx_description
1 polymer ?
#
loop_
_entity_poly.entity_id
_entity_poly.type
_entity_poly.pdbx_seq_one_letter_code
_entity_poly.pdbx_strand_id
1 'polypeptide(L)'
;MGSAISGWYEIWQSPEVAPRRSSCFDTNPGAAATWIRIGELQAAKIICQAFEKTRFREALNKIRNLTREEPAVFIPEMTALCAEAGVALSLVKEFPKVPWSGASRWLSPEKAMILLNLRGKSNDLFWFSFFHEAGHILNDSKKDLFINSGDKTDPIETRADKFAADTLIPEKYNARISKLKSVAEVHAIAKELEISPGIVVGRFQFLTHKFKLFNSLKTRFIWS
;
A
#
# COMPACT_ATOMS: atom_id res chain seq x y z
N MET A 1 8.09 32.19 3.75
CA MET A 1 8.31 30.72 3.83
C MET A 1 7.57 30.03 4.99
N GLY A 2 6.82 30.72 5.85
CA GLY A 2 6.04 30.15 6.95
C GLY A 2 4.65 29.58 6.58
N SER A 3 4.12 29.94 5.41
CA SER A 3 2.75 29.61 5.01
C SER A 3 2.47 28.13 4.65
N ALA A 4 3.50 27.39 4.26
CA ALA A 4 3.33 26.01 3.83
C ALA A 4 3.05 25.05 5.00
N ILE A 5 3.62 25.29 6.20
CA ILE A 5 3.43 24.44 7.38
C ILE A 5 2.10 24.74 8.06
N SER A 6 1.69 26.01 8.14
CA SER A 6 0.38 26.40 8.71
C SER A 6 -0.79 25.89 7.85
N GLY A 7 -0.70 26.03 6.52
CA GLY A 7 -1.73 25.48 5.62
C GLY A 7 -1.87 23.96 5.71
N TRP A 8 -0.77 23.22 5.93
CA TRP A 8 -0.81 21.79 6.20
C TRP A 8 -1.44 21.44 7.55
N TYR A 9 -1.22 22.24 8.56
CA TYR A 9 -1.82 22.04 9.88
C TYR A 9 -3.33 22.26 9.82
N GLU A 10 -3.81 23.24 9.04
CA GLU A 10 -5.23 23.50 8.80
C GLU A 10 -5.89 22.36 8.01
N ILE A 11 -5.26 21.87 6.93
CA ILE A 11 -5.72 20.69 6.18
C ILE A 11 -5.75 19.46 7.09
N TRP A 12 -4.72 19.28 7.93
CA TRP A 12 -4.63 18.18 8.87
C TRP A 12 -5.71 18.21 9.95
N GLN A 13 -6.17 19.39 10.35
CA GLN A 13 -7.26 19.58 11.32
C GLN A 13 -8.63 19.65 10.66
N SER A 14 -8.70 19.68 9.32
CA SER A 14 -9.97 19.75 8.61
C SER A 14 -10.88 18.56 8.95
N PRO A 15 -12.20 18.73 8.99
CA PRO A 15 -13.17 17.65 9.21
C PRO A 15 -13.06 16.52 8.20
N GLU A 16 -12.48 16.77 7.04
CA GLU A 16 -12.29 15.81 5.95
C GLU A 16 -11.15 14.83 6.21
N VAL A 17 -10.12 15.25 6.97
CA VAL A 17 -8.93 14.45 7.31
C VAL A 17 -8.98 13.95 8.76
N ALA A 18 -9.56 14.72 9.67
CA ALA A 18 -9.60 14.41 11.10
C ALA A 18 -10.33 13.10 11.47
N PRO A 19 -11.47 12.74 10.86
CA PRO A 19 -12.20 11.50 11.19
C PRO A 19 -11.48 10.21 10.78
N ARG A 20 -10.53 10.30 9.85
CA ARG A 20 -9.79 9.13 9.30
C ARG A 20 -8.51 8.82 10.06
N ARG A 21 -8.31 9.45 11.21
CA ARG A 21 -7.18 9.16 12.09
C ARG A 21 -7.53 7.97 12.97
N SER A 22 -6.74 6.91 12.89
CA SER A 22 -6.82 5.85 13.88
C SER A 22 -6.52 6.43 15.27
N SER A 23 -7.48 6.30 16.19
CA SER A 23 -7.32 6.64 17.60
C SER A 23 -6.35 5.70 18.34
N CYS A 24 -5.89 4.63 17.68
CA CYS A 24 -5.06 3.58 18.29
C CYS A 24 -3.58 3.92 18.43
N PHE A 25 -3.08 5.03 17.85
CA PHE A 25 -1.64 5.33 17.88
C PHE A 25 -1.38 6.79 18.27
N ASP A 26 -0.38 6.99 19.13
CA ASP A 26 0.21 8.30 19.43
C ASP A 26 0.92 8.84 18.18
N THR A 27 0.15 9.41 17.26
CA THR A 27 0.63 9.97 16.00
C THR A 27 1.12 11.39 16.20
N ASN A 28 2.34 11.70 15.78
CA ASN A 28 2.82 13.07 15.73
C ASN A 28 2.36 13.76 14.44
N PRO A 29 1.44 14.75 14.48
CA PRO A 29 0.91 15.39 13.29
C PRO A 29 1.99 16.06 12.43
N GLY A 30 3.01 16.68 13.03
CA GLY A 30 4.11 17.31 12.31
C GLY A 30 4.98 16.31 11.57
N ALA A 31 5.30 15.18 12.22
CA ALA A 31 6.05 14.09 11.57
C ALA A 31 5.27 13.48 10.41
N ALA A 32 3.98 13.29 10.59
CA ALA A 32 3.07 12.76 9.59
C ALA A 32 2.95 13.71 8.37
N ALA A 33 2.71 14.99 8.60
CA ALA A 33 2.67 16.01 7.57
C ALA A 33 4.01 16.11 6.81
N THR A 34 5.12 16.01 7.52
CA THR A 34 6.46 16.01 6.90
C THR A 34 6.67 14.79 6.02
N TRP A 35 6.29 13.60 6.48
CA TRP A 35 6.41 12.36 5.70
C TRP A 35 5.59 12.42 4.41
N ILE A 36 4.33 12.88 4.49
CA ILE A 36 3.47 13.07 3.32
C ILE A 36 4.08 14.11 2.37
N ARG A 37 4.57 15.24 2.91
CA ARG A 37 5.15 16.30 2.10
C ARG A 37 6.40 15.87 1.34
N ILE A 38 7.26 15.06 1.94
CA ILE A 38 8.41 14.46 1.25
C ILE A 38 7.93 13.59 0.09
N GLY A 39 6.90 12.75 0.32
CA GLY A 39 6.28 11.95 -0.74
C GLY A 39 5.75 12.80 -1.90
N GLU A 40 5.06 13.90 -1.61
CA GLU A 40 4.57 14.82 -2.64
C GLU A 40 5.69 15.47 -3.45
N LEU A 41 6.77 15.90 -2.78
CA LEU A 41 7.93 16.49 -3.46
C LEU A 41 8.65 15.48 -4.37
N GLN A 42 8.70 14.21 -3.97
CA GLN A 42 9.18 13.13 -4.84
C GLN A 42 8.23 12.90 -6.01
N ALA A 43 6.93 12.74 -5.73
CA ALA A 43 5.90 12.52 -6.73
C ALA A 43 5.82 13.64 -7.77
N ALA A 44 6.04 14.89 -7.35
CA ALA A 44 6.05 16.04 -8.26
C ALA A 44 7.12 15.93 -9.35
N LYS A 45 8.26 15.28 -9.06
CA LYS A 45 9.37 15.07 -10.00
C LYS A 45 9.15 13.89 -10.96
N ILE A 46 8.24 12.99 -10.64
CA ILE A 46 7.93 11.83 -11.48
C ILE A 46 7.04 12.32 -12.64
N ILE A 47 7.49 12.12 -13.86
CA ILE A 47 6.70 12.42 -15.05
C ILE A 47 5.69 11.31 -15.25
N CYS A 48 4.40 11.64 -15.21
CA CYS A 48 3.30 10.71 -15.42
C CYS A 48 2.50 11.09 -16.66
N GLN A 49 1.91 10.08 -17.31
CA GLN A 49 0.81 10.32 -18.26
C GLN A 49 -0.44 10.80 -17.51
N ALA A 50 -1.44 11.33 -18.24
CA ALA A 50 -2.74 11.61 -17.63
C ALA A 50 -3.36 10.30 -17.10
N PHE A 51 -3.92 10.38 -15.91
CA PHE A 51 -4.53 9.20 -15.26
C PHE A 51 -5.66 8.63 -16.10
N GLU A 52 -5.57 7.33 -16.32
CA GLU A 52 -6.61 6.55 -16.98
C GLU A 52 -6.88 5.27 -16.19
N LYS A 53 -8.15 5.09 -15.78
CA LYS A 53 -8.58 4.06 -14.84
C LYS A 53 -8.36 2.63 -15.36
N THR A 54 -8.61 2.39 -16.66
CA THR A 54 -8.42 1.07 -17.26
C THR A 54 -6.93 0.75 -17.34
N ARG A 55 -6.13 1.70 -17.79
CA ARG A 55 -4.66 1.54 -17.85
C ARG A 55 -4.06 1.27 -16.46
N PHE A 56 -4.59 1.92 -15.41
CA PHE A 56 -4.12 1.65 -14.06
C PHE A 56 -4.50 0.24 -13.59
N ARG A 57 -5.70 -0.25 -13.92
CA ARG A 57 -6.07 -1.65 -13.62
C ARG A 57 -5.18 -2.66 -14.35
N GLU A 58 -4.85 -2.41 -15.60
CA GLU A 58 -3.91 -3.25 -16.36
C GLU A 58 -2.50 -3.21 -15.76
N ALA A 59 -2.03 -2.03 -15.34
CA ALA A 59 -0.76 -1.87 -14.64
C ALA A 59 -0.74 -2.69 -13.34
N LEU A 60 -1.81 -2.64 -12.54
CA LEU A 60 -1.92 -3.44 -11.30
C LEU A 60 -1.82 -4.95 -11.55
N ASN A 61 -2.43 -5.45 -12.63
CA ASN A 61 -2.29 -6.85 -13.01
C ASN A 61 -0.84 -7.24 -13.34
N LYS A 62 -0.11 -6.37 -14.06
CA LYS A 62 1.31 -6.56 -14.35
C LYS A 62 2.16 -6.48 -13.07
N ILE A 63 1.90 -5.48 -12.23
CA ILE A 63 2.60 -5.28 -10.95
C ILE A 63 2.40 -6.48 -10.02
N ARG A 64 1.22 -7.10 -10.02
CA ARG A 64 1.00 -8.31 -9.23
C ARG A 64 1.98 -9.44 -9.58
N ASN A 65 2.36 -9.59 -10.84
CA ASN A 65 3.32 -10.59 -11.27
C ASN A 65 4.75 -10.28 -10.80
N LEU A 66 5.05 -9.00 -10.52
CA LEU A 66 6.34 -8.57 -9.96
C LEU A 66 6.54 -8.95 -8.48
N THR A 67 5.52 -9.47 -7.82
CA THR A 67 5.63 -9.87 -6.40
C THR A 67 6.68 -10.96 -6.12
N ARG A 68 7.14 -11.65 -7.16
CA ARG A 68 8.18 -12.69 -7.10
C ARG A 68 9.58 -12.16 -7.38
N GLU A 69 9.67 -10.95 -7.90
CA GLU A 69 10.93 -10.34 -8.30
C GLU A 69 11.64 -9.67 -7.12
N GLU A 70 12.95 -9.50 -7.26
CA GLU A 70 13.77 -8.77 -6.30
C GLU A 70 13.54 -7.25 -6.39
N PRO A 71 13.78 -6.48 -5.32
CA PRO A 71 13.56 -5.03 -5.30
C PRO A 71 14.25 -4.26 -6.44
N ALA A 72 15.44 -4.70 -6.84
CA ALA A 72 16.18 -4.09 -7.94
C ALA A 72 15.46 -4.18 -9.30
N VAL A 73 14.57 -5.18 -9.46
CA VAL A 73 13.74 -5.39 -10.65
C VAL A 73 12.37 -4.77 -10.46
N PHE A 74 11.65 -5.13 -9.39
CA PHE A 74 10.26 -4.72 -9.27
C PHE A 74 10.08 -3.22 -9.00
N ILE A 75 10.99 -2.54 -8.27
CA ILE A 75 10.82 -1.11 -7.96
C ILE A 75 10.81 -0.24 -9.23
N PRO A 76 11.81 -0.33 -10.14
CA PRO A 76 11.78 0.47 -11.36
C PRO A 76 10.60 0.11 -12.27
N GLU A 77 10.27 -1.18 -12.45
CA GLU A 77 9.15 -1.58 -13.29
C GLU A 77 7.80 -1.12 -12.73
N MET A 78 7.56 -1.31 -11.45
CA MET A 78 6.36 -0.87 -10.75
C MET A 78 6.20 0.65 -10.84
N THR A 79 7.30 1.41 -10.68
CA THR A 79 7.31 2.87 -10.82
C THR A 79 6.95 3.30 -12.24
N ALA A 80 7.50 2.66 -13.25
CA ALA A 80 7.21 2.94 -14.65
C ALA A 80 5.74 2.64 -15.00
N LEU A 81 5.25 1.44 -14.65
CA LEU A 81 3.86 1.04 -14.88
C LEU A 81 2.84 1.97 -14.21
N CYS A 82 3.14 2.41 -12.98
CA CYS A 82 2.32 3.42 -12.28
C CYS A 82 2.34 4.75 -13.02
N ALA A 83 3.51 5.25 -13.40
CA ALA A 83 3.67 6.54 -14.08
C ALA A 83 2.97 6.57 -15.45
N GLU A 84 3.05 5.50 -16.22
CA GLU A 84 2.31 5.33 -17.49
C GLU A 84 0.79 5.38 -17.28
N ALA A 85 0.30 4.98 -16.11
CA ALA A 85 -1.11 5.02 -15.76
C ALA A 85 -1.55 6.31 -15.04
N GLY A 86 -0.66 7.29 -14.86
CA GLY A 86 -0.97 8.56 -14.21
C GLY A 86 -0.83 8.53 -12.69
N VAL A 87 -0.10 7.55 -12.14
CA VAL A 87 0.13 7.39 -10.70
C VAL A 87 1.63 7.53 -10.39
N ALA A 88 2.00 8.51 -9.59
CA ALA A 88 3.36 8.65 -9.09
C ALA A 88 3.56 7.77 -7.85
N LEU A 89 4.47 6.80 -7.93
CA LEU A 89 4.87 5.98 -6.79
C LEU A 89 6.03 6.64 -6.05
N SER A 90 5.84 6.99 -4.79
CA SER A 90 6.87 7.55 -3.92
C SER A 90 7.22 6.56 -2.80
N LEU A 91 8.51 6.37 -2.58
CA LEU A 91 9.01 5.53 -1.49
C LEU A 91 9.77 6.42 -0.50
N VAL A 92 9.25 6.57 0.71
CA VAL A 92 9.83 7.43 1.76
C VAL A 92 10.01 6.62 3.03
N LYS A 93 11.21 6.69 3.59
CA LYS A 93 11.53 5.98 4.84
C LYS A 93 10.52 6.32 5.94
N GLU A 94 10.24 5.32 6.78
CA GLU A 94 9.36 5.46 7.92
C GLU A 94 9.85 6.49 8.93
N PHE A 95 8.95 7.33 9.44
CA PHE A 95 9.25 8.32 10.46
C PHE A 95 8.79 7.82 11.84
N PRO A 96 9.53 8.15 12.92
CA PRO A 96 9.06 7.91 14.27
C PRO A 96 7.68 8.56 14.51
N LYS A 97 6.80 7.86 15.22
CA LYS A 97 5.43 8.31 15.53
C LYS A 97 4.55 8.55 14.28
N VAL A 98 4.90 7.96 13.14
CA VAL A 98 4.04 7.84 11.95
C VAL A 98 3.74 6.36 11.76
N PRO A 99 2.57 5.86 12.23
CA PRO A 99 2.28 4.42 12.29
C PRO A 99 1.85 3.83 10.93
N TRP A 100 1.72 4.63 9.90
CA TRP A 100 1.18 4.24 8.61
C TRP A 100 2.21 3.56 7.71
N SER A 101 1.74 2.61 6.90
CA SER A 101 2.55 1.91 5.89
C SER A 101 2.46 2.57 4.52
N GLY A 102 1.35 3.26 4.24
CA GLY A 102 1.06 3.92 2.99
C GLY A 102 0.14 5.12 3.16
N ALA A 103 0.05 5.91 2.10
CA ALA A 103 -0.92 6.96 1.91
C ALA A 103 -1.13 7.18 0.41
N SER A 104 -2.34 7.60 0.02
CA SER A 104 -2.64 7.96 -1.36
C SER A 104 -3.46 9.24 -1.44
N ARG A 105 -3.22 10.01 -2.49
CA ARG A 105 -3.98 11.23 -2.79
C ARG A 105 -3.84 11.63 -4.25
N TRP A 106 -4.74 12.51 -4.68
CA TRP A 106 -4.66 13.18 -5.96
C TRP A 106 -3.83 14.46 -5.84
N LEU A 107 -2.81 14.60 -6.68
CA LEU A 107 -1.99 15.82 -6.79
C LEU A 107 -2.60 16.81 -7.78
N SER A 108 -3.33 16.29 -8.78
CA SER A 108 -4.13 17.05 -9.74
C SER A 108 -5.27 16.15 -10.25
N PRO A 109 -6.24 16.66 -11.04
CA PRO A 109 -7.28 15.84 -11.65
C PRO A 109 -6.77 14.67 -12.49
N GLU A 110 -5.52 14.77 -12.99
CA GLU A 110 -4.90 13.82 -13.90
C GLU A 110 -3.70 13.07 -13.31
N LYS A 111 -3.33 13.35 -12.05
CA LYS A 111 -2.16 12.72 -11.40
C LYS A 111 -2.45 12.35 -9.97
N ALA A 112 -2.39 11.06 -9.69
CA ALA A 112 -2.45 10.54 -8.32
C ALA A 112 -1.03 10.25 -7.77
N MET A 113 -0.93 10.11 -6.46
CA MET A 113 0.26 9.66 -5.75
C MET A 113 -0.09 8.45 -4.87
N ILE A 114 0.77 7.46 -4.90
CA ILE A 114 0.86 6.41 -3.87
C ILE A 114 2.19 6.61 -3.15
N LEU A 115 2.13 6.73 -1.83
CA LEU A 115 3.27 6.89 -0.95
C LEU A 115 3.38 5.66 -0.07
N LEU A 116 4.55 5.01 -0.05
CA LEU A 116 4.80 3.82 0.77
C LEU A 116 6.08 3.95 1.58
N ASN A 117 6.15 3.18 2.66
CA ASN A 117 7.38 2.92 3.39
C ASN A 117 7.56 1.40 3.62
N LEU A 118 8.65 1.02 4.31
CA LEU A 118 8.94 -0.37 4.64
C LEU A 118 8.55 -0.73 6.08
N ARG A 119 7.50 -0.10 6.64
CA ARG A 119 7.02 -0.46 7.96
C ARG A 119 6.61 -1.93 7.99
N GLY A 120 7.08 -2.67 9.00
CA GLY A 120 6.92 -4.13 9.09
C GLY A 120 7.95 -4.91 8.27
N LYS A 121 8.64 -4.30 7.32
CA LYS A 121 9.82 -4.83 6.60
C LYS A 121 9.61 -6.16 5.87
N SER A 122 8.40 -6.63 5.68
CA SER A 122 8.13 -7.89 4.99
C SER A 122 7.36 -7.68 3.67
N ASN A 123 7.63 -8.54 2.71
CA ASN A 123 7.08 -8.45 1.36
C ASN A 123 5.54 -8.52 1.34
N ASP A 124 4.93 -9.34 2.18
CA ASP A 124 3.46 -9.42 2.27
C ASP A 124 2.83 -8.10 2.71
N LEU A 125 3.41 -7.41 3.69
CA LEU A 125 2.92 -6.11 4.15
C LEU A 125 3.15 -5.01 3.11
N PHE A 126 4.31 -5.00 2.45
CA PHE A 126 4.61 -4.03 1.39
C PHE A 126 3.61 -4.14 0.23
N TRP A 127 3.42 -5.36 -0.30
CA TRP A 127 2.51 -5.58 -1.40
C TRP A 127 1.04 -5.33 -1.03
N PHE A 128 0.64 -5.74 0.18
CA PHE A 128 -0.71 -5.43 0.67
C PHE A 128 -0.93 -3.92 0.75
N SER A 129 0.00 -3.16 1.34
CA SER A 129 -0.10 -1.70 1.42
C SER A 129 -0.17 -1.05 0.06
N PHE A 130 0.63 -1.50 -0.93
CA PHE A 130 0.55 -0.95 -2.29
C PHE A 130 -0.83 -1.15 -2.91
N PHE A 131 -1.37 -2.36 -2.88
CA PHE A 131 -2.69 -2.62 -3.46
C PHE A 131 -3.83 -1.97 -2.68
N HIS A 132 -3.68 -1.79 -1.37
CA HIS A 132 -4.61 -1.02 -0.55
C HIS A 132 -4.70 0.44 -1.02
N GLU A 133 -3.57 1.12 -1.16
CA GLU A 133 -3.51 2.50 -1.68
C GLU A 133 -4.01 2.61 -3.12
N ALA A 134 -3.72 1.62 -3.95
CA ALA A 134 -4.26 1.53 -5.30
C ALA A 134 -5.80 1.38 -5.31
N GLY A 135 -6.35 0.70 -4.30
CA GLY A 135 -7.78 0.57 -4.08
C GLY A 135 -8.46 1.93 -3.87
N HIS A 136 -7.85 2.81 -3.07
CA HIS A 136 -8.33 4.18 -2.86
C HIS A 136 -8.31 5.00 -4.15
N ILE A 137 -7.21 4.97 -4.91
CA ILE A 137 -7.11 5.69 -6.18
C ILE A 137 -8.21 5.26 -7.18
N LEU A 138 -8.55 3.97 -7.21
CA LEU A 138 -9.54 3.43 -8.14
C LEU A 138 -11.00 3.70 -7.74
N ASN A 139 -11.29 3.74 -6.44
CA ASN A 139 -12.66 3.58 -5.96
C ASN A 139 -13.16 4.76 -5.13
N ASP A 140 -12.28 5.67 -4.69
CA ASP A 140 -12.64 6.72 -3.75
C ASP A 140 -12.57 8.13 -4.37
N SER A 141 -12.98 9.12 -3.60
CA SER A 141 -13.05 10.51 -4.04
C SER A 141 -11.66 11.08 -4.33
N LYS A 142 -11.53 11.83 -5.43
CA LYS A 142 -10.28 12.52 -5.80
C LYS A 142 -9.91 13.67 -4.85
N LYS A 143 -10.81 14.09 -3.97
CA LYS A 143 -10.59 15.24 -3.07
C LYS A 143 -9.92 14.85 -1.75
N ASP A 144 -9.91 13.56 -1.44
CA ASP A 144 -9.49 13.07 -0.14
C ASP A 144 -8.00 12.68 -0.11
N LEU A 145 -7.41 12.81 1.06
CA LEU A 145 -6.15 12.18 1.44
C LEU A 145 -6.49 10.88 2.17
N PHE A 146 -6.13 9.74 1.60
CA PHE A 146 -6.26 8.45 2.25
C PHE A 146 -4.96 8.09 2.95
N ILE A 147 -5.09 7.55 4.15
CA ILE A 147 -3.98 7.15 5.01
C ILE A 147 -4.34 5.77 5.54
N ASN A 148 -3.51 4.78 5.28
CA ASN A 148 -3.69 3.44 5.83
C ASN A 148 -3.55 3.48 7.36
N SER A 149 -4.65 3.79 8.02
CA SER A 149 -4.74 3.94 9.47
C SER A 149 -4.95 2.60 10.19
N GLY A 150 -5.33 1.55 9.44
CA GLY A 150 -5.74 0.27 10.00
C GLY A 150 -7.08 0.31 10.74
N ASP A 151 -7.88 1.36 10.56
CA ASP A 151 -9.22 1.48 11.14
C ASP A 151 -10.21 0.59 10.38
N LYS A 152 -10.51 -0.56 10.97
CA LYS A 152 -11.44 -1.55 10.41
C LYS A 152 -12.90 -1.15 10.49
N THR A 153 -13.22 -0.04 11.14
CA THR A 153 -14.60 0.44 11.27
C THR A 153 -14.99 1.39 10.11
N ASP A 154 -14.02 1.94 9.40
CA ASP A 154 -14.25 2.76 8.21
C ASP A 154 -14.62 1.88 6.99
N PRO A 155 -15.82 2.04 6.40
CA PRO A 155 -16.22 1.30 5.20
C PRO A 155 -15.28 1.53 3.99
N ILE A 156 -14.63 2.69 3.92
CA ILE A 156 -13.68 3.03 2.85
C ILE A 156 -12.42 2.18 3.01
N GLU A 157 -11.86 2.13 4.23
CA GLU A 157 -10.70 1.30 4.55
C GLU A 157 -11.01 -0.19 4.33
N THR A 158 -12.19 -0.65 4.78
CA THR A 158 -12.64 -2.03 4.57
C THR A 158 -12.71 -2.40 3.08
N ARG A 159 -13.16 -1.46 2.24
CA ARG A 159 -13.21 -1.66 0.77
C ARG A 159 -11.81 -1.72 0.16
N ALA A 160 -10.88 -0.86 0.60
CA ALA A 160 -9.50 -0.87 0.15
C ALA A 160 -8.77 -2.14 0.59
N ASP A 161 -8.98 -2.59 1.83
CA ASP A 161 -8.49 -3.87 2.35
C ASP A 161 -8.99 -5.04 1.52
N LYS A 162 -10.29 -5.07 1.21
CA LYS A 162 -10.88 -6.11 0.37
C LYS A 162 -10.30 -6.09 -1.03
N PHE A 163 -10.14 -4.92 -1.64
CA PHE A 163 -9.53 -4.78 -2.96
C PHE A 163 -8.10 -5.33 -2.97
N ALA A 164 -7.26 -4.94 -2.00
CA ALA A 164 -5.89 -5.44 -1.87
C ALA A 164 -5.86 -6.96 -1.68
N ALA A 165 -6.69 -7.45 -0.77
CA ALA A 165 -6.80 -8.85 -0.46
C ALA A 165 -7.17 -9.69 -1.69
N ASP A 166 -8.23 -9.31 -2.42
CA ASP A 166 -8.76 -10.06 -3.56
C ASP A 166 -7.84 -9.96 -4.78
N THR A 167 -7.16 -8.82 -4.97
CA THR A 167 -6.17 -8.63 -6.04
C THR A 167 -4.97 -9.56 -5.84
N LEU A 168 -4.44 -9.66 -4.64
CA LEU A 168 -3.32 -10.54 -4.34
C LEU A 168 -3.72 -12.01 -4.36
N ILE A 169 -4.80 -12.36 -3.65
CA ILE A 169 -5.29 -13.73 -3.50
C ILE A 169 -6.81 -13.73 -3.58
N PRO A 170 -7.42 -14.28 -4.64
CA PRO A 170 -8.87 -14.39 -4.75
C PRO A 170 -9.48 -15.13 -3.55
N GLU A 171 -10.63 -14.67 -3.07
CA GLU A 171 -11.29 -15.15 -1.85
C GLU A 171 -11.51 -16.68 -1.83
N LYS A 172 -11.76 -17.29 -2.99
CA LYS A 172 -11.94 -18.73 -3.14
C LYS A 172 -10.78 -19.58 -2.58
N TYR A 173 -9.58 -18.99 -2.43
CA TYR A 173 -8.42 -19.67 -1.87
C TYR A 173 -8.39 -19.66 -0.34
N ASN A 174 -9.20 -18.84 0.33
CA ASN A 174 -9.17 -18.69 1.79
C ASN A 174 -9.38 -20.00 2.54
N ALA A 175 -10.35 -20.83 2.09
CA ALA A 175 -10.63 -22.12 2.71
C ALA A 175 -9.46 -23.11 2.60
N ARG A 176 -8.70 -23.07 1.51
CA ARG A 176 -7.50 -23.90 1.31
C ARG A 176 -6.32 -23.34 2.10
N ILE A 177 -6.13 -22.02 2.07
CA ILE A 177 -5.03 -21.34 2.78
C ILE A 177 -5.17 -21.51 4.29
N SER A 178 -6.35 -21.39 4.87
CA SER A 178 -6.56 -21.54 6.32
C SER A 178 -6.20 -22.93 6.86
N LYS A 179 -6.11 -23.94 5.99
CA LYS A 179 -5.81 -25.34 6.32
C LYS A 179 -4.35 -25.74 6.07
N LEU A 180 -3.48 -24.82 5.64
CA LEU A 180 -2.07 -25.09 5.34
C LEU A 180 -1.34 -25.70 6.56
N LYS A 181 -0.56 -26.76 6.29
CA LYS A 181 0.19 -27.49 7.32
C LYS A 181 1.69 -27.59 7.01
N SER A 182 2.10 -27.32 5.77
CA SER A 182 3.48 -27.49 5.34
C SER A 182 3.97 -26.36 4.44
N VAL A 183 5.30 -26.17 4.40
CA VAL A 183 5.98 -25.25 3.49
C VAL A 183 5.71 -25.60 2.02
N ALA A 184 5.65 -26.90 1.70
CA ALA A 184 5.36 -27.38 0.36
C ALA A 184 3.99 -26.95 -0.14
N GLU A 185 2.97 -26.98 0.73
CA GLU A 185 1.62 -26.49 0.39
C GLU A 185 1.57 -24.99 0.16
N VAL A 186 2.35 -24.20 0.94
CA VAL A 186 2.49 -22.75 0.71
C VAL A 186 3.09 -22.48 -0.68
N HIS A 187 4.20 -23.15 -1.02
CA HIS A 187 4.82 -23.00 -2.33
C HIS A 187 3.90 -23.44 -3.48
N ALA A 188 3.11 -24.50 -3.29
CA ALA A 188 2.17 -24.97 -4.30
C ALA A 188 1.10 -23.91 -4.61
N ILE A 189 0.52 -23.26 -3.59
CA ILE A 189 -0.45 -22.17 -3.79
C ILE A 189 0.23 -20.94 -4.39
N ALA A 190 1.42 -20.57 -3.92
CA ALA A 190 2.15 -19.42 -4.44
C ALA A 190 2.48 -19.59 -5.94
N LYS A 191 2.87 -20.80 -6.34
CA LYS A 191 3.13 -21.15 -7.75
C LYS A 191 1.85 -21.10 -8.58
N GLU A 192 0.76 -21.66 -8.08
CA GLU A 192 -0.56 -21.66 -8.75
C GLU A 192 -1.10 -20.23 -8.98
N LEU A 193 -0.88 -19.35 -8.01
CA LEU A 193 -1.31 -17.95 -8.06
C LEU A 193 -0.28 -17.02 -8.72
N GLU A 194 0.92 -17.52 -9.02
CA GLU A 194 2.03 -16.73 -9.55
C GLU A 194 2.40 -15.52 -8.68
N ILE A 195 2.45 -15.71 -7.36
CA ILE A 195 2.84 -14.68 -6.39
C ILE A 195 3.94 -15.18 -5.45
N SER A 196 4.55 -14.25 -4.69
CA SER A 196 5.52 -14.61 -3.65
C SER A 196 4.90 -15.49 -2.56
N PRO A 197 5.62 -16.53 -2.08
CA PRO A 197 5.17 -17.36 -0.95
C PRO A 197 4.86 -16.57 0.32
N GLY A 198 5.60 -15.48 0.58
CA GLY A 198 5.37 -14.62 1.73
C GLY A 198 3.97 -14.00 1.75
N ILE A 199 3.38 -13.72 0.59
CA ILE A 199 2.00 -13.18 0.48
C ILE A 199 0.99 -14.24 0.90
N VAL A 200 1.19 -15.52 0.50
CA VAL A 200 0.35 -16.65 0.94
C VAL A 200 0.45 -16.83 2.45
N VAL A 201 1.66 -16.69 3.02
CA VAL A 201 1.88 -16.74 4.47
C VAL A 201 1.17 -15.59 5.17
N GLY A 202 1.25 -14.37 4.65
CA GLY A 202 0.52 -13.22 5.20
C GLY A 202 -0.99 -13.47 5.28
N ARG A 203 -1.58 -14.01 4.20
CA ARG A 203 -2.99 -14.38 4.15
C ARG A 203 -3.33 -15.50 5.15
N PHE A 204 -2.48 -16.54 5.25
CA PHE A 204 -2.65 -17.62 6.22
C PHE A 204 -2.65 -17.07 7.66
N GLN A 205 -1.69 -16.23 7.99
CA GLN A 205 -1.58 -15.64 9.32
C GLN A 205 -2.77 -14.74 9.65
N PHE A 206 -3.25 -13.97 8.69
CA PHE A 206 -4.46 -13.15 8.85
C PHE A 206 -5.70 -14.01 9.14
N LEU A 207 -5.91 -15.09 8.37
CA LEU A 207 -7.09 -15.97 8.51
C LEU A 207 -7.06 -16.82 9.77
N THR A 208 -5.89 -17.23 10.24
CA THR A 208 -5.74 -18.20 11.33
C THR A 208 -5.23 -17.63 12.64
N HIS A 209 -4.76 -16.36 12.63
CA HIS A 209 -4.06 -15.71 13.75
C HIS A 209 -2.78 -16.44 14.23
N LYS A 210 -2.20 -17.30 13.38
CA LYS A 210 -0.98 -18.07 13.68
C LYS A 210 0.27 -17.35 13.19
N PHE A 211 0.58 -16.18 13.73
CA PHE A 211 1.63 -15.27 13.24
C PHE A 211 3.06 -15.81 13.34
N LYS A 212 3.31 -16.89 14.07
CA LYS A 212 4.63 -17.51 14.20
C LYS A 212 4.95 -18.52 13.10
N LEU A 213 3.93 -19.01 12.38
CA LEU A 213 4.11 -20.08 11.39
C LEU A 213 4.58 -19.50 10.05
N PHE A 214 5.46 -20.23 9.38
CA PHE A 214 5.96 -20.00 8.02
C PHE A 214 6.73 -18.67 7.80
N ASN A 215 7.16 -17.98 8.85
CA ASN A 215 7.85 -16.69 8.73
C ASN A 215 9.13 -16.73 7.90
N SER A 216 9.80 -17.89 7.82
CA SER A 216 10.99 -18.09 6.96
C SER A 216 10.73 -17.93 5.46
N LEU A 217 9.45 -17.96 5.04
CA LEU A 217 9.04 -17.77 3.65
C LEU A 217 8.75 -16.30 3.30
N LYS A 218 8.77 -15.40 4.29
CA LYS A 218 8.62 -13.96 4.06
C LYS A 218 9.98 -13.35 3.75
N THR A 219 10.06 -12.64 2.63
CA THR A 219 11.23 -11.84 2.29
C THR A 219 11.22 -10.54 3.08
N ARG A 220 12.35 -10.18 3.65
CA ARG A 220 12.50 -8.92 4.38
C ARG A 220 13.12 -7.87 3.48
N PHE A 221 12.44 -6.74 3.34
CA PHE A 221 12.94 -5.58 2.61
C PHE A 221 13.71 -4.63 3.52
N ILE A 222 14.75 -4.01 3.00
CA ILE A 222 15.57 -3.01 3.67
C ILE A 222 15.78 -1.82 2.75
N TRP A 223 15.95 -0.64 3.33
CA TRP A 223 16.39 0.53 2.58
C TRP A 223 17.87 0.36 2.20
N SER A 224 18.17 0.60 0.93
CA SER A 224 19.55 0.71 0.42
C SER A 224 20.10 2.10 0.65
#